data_8a50075fa85a5cbc2f5ebeca7d310fe1
#
_entry.id   8a50075fa85a5cbc2f5ebeca7d310fe1
#
_cell.length_a   1.000
_cell.length_b   1.000
_cell.length_c   1.000
_cell.angle_alpha   90.00
_cell.angle_beta   90.00
_cell.angle_gamma   90.00
#
_symmetry.space_group_name_H-M   'P 1'
#
loop_
_entity.id
_entity.type
_entity.pdbx_description
1 polymer ?
#
loop_
_entity_poly.entity_id
_entity_poly.type
_entity_poly.pdbx_seq_one_letter_code
_entity_poly.pdbx_strand_id
1 'polypeptide(L)'
;MNLIDVDSIFLLIIDIQDKLIKKIENKDVLINSAVAAVDIFQHLKLPVLCSEQYPQGLGKTISQIDLLLEKEKVLKISKTSFSCCGSDENVKTINSLKKKTGNNCWY
;
A
#
# COMPACT_ATOMS: atom_id res chain seq x y z
N MET A 1 11.57 -4.40 -24.90
CA MET A 1 11.33 -3.97 -23.50
C MET A 1 9.85 -3.78 -23.30
N ASN A 2 9.31 -4.41 -22.27
CA ASN A 2 7.89 -4.27 -21.96
C ASN A 2 7.68 -3.03 -21.09
N LEU A 3 6.86 -2.12 -21.55
CA LEU A 3 6.47 -0.94 -20.76
C LEU A 3 5.31 -1.33 -19.85
N ILE A 4 5.28 -0.72 -18.67
CA ILE A 4 4.18 -0.89 -17.74
C ILE A 4 2.93 -0.21 -18.34
N ASP A 5 1.85 -0.98 -18.45
CA ASP A 5 0.58 -0.43 -18.87
C ASP A 5 -0.07 0.27 -17.67
N VAL A 6 -0.27 1.58 -17.79
CA VAL A 6 -0.83 2.41 -16.73
C VAL A 6 -2.18 1.89 -16.24
N ASP A 7 -3.00 1.36 -17.15
CA ASP A 7 -4.31 0.83 -16.80
C ASP A 7 -4.26 -0.53 -16.09
N SER A 8 -3.09 -1.13 -16.00
CA SER A 8 -2.90 -2.47 -15.43
C SER A 8 -2.09 -2.50 -14.14
N ILE A 9 -1.89 -1.35 -13.50
CA ILE A 9 -1.07 -1.27 -12.28
C ILE A 9 -1.87 -0.75 -11.10
N PHE A 10 -1.42 -1.09 -9.91
CA PHE A 10 -1.89 -0.48 -8.66
C PHE A 10 -0.70 -0.31 -7.71
N LEU A 11 -0.86 0.58 -6.74
CA LEU A 11 0.16 0.83 -5.72
C LEU A 11 -0.20 0.06 -4.46
N LEU A 12 0.74 -0.70 -3.95
CA LEU A 12 0.60 -1.39 -2.67
C LEU A 12 1.59 -0.80 -1.67
N ILE A 13 1.07 -0.19 -0.61
CA ILE A 13 1.85 0.36 0.49
C ILE A 13 1.95 -0.71 1.56
N ILE A 14 3.18 -1.13 1.88
CA ILE A 14 3.42 -2.22 2.80
C ILE A 14 4.14 -1.72 4.05
N ASP A 15 3.45 -1.80 5.19
CA ASP A 15 4.06 -1.64 6.52
C ASP A 15 4.79 -0.32 6.79
N ILE A 16 4.33 0.78 6.21
CA ILE A 16 4.90 2.10 6.52
C ILE A 16 4.20 2.64 7.77
N GLN A 17 4.57 2.08 8.90
CA GLN A 17 3.91 2.27 10.20
C GLN A 17 4.83 2.95 11.20
N ASP A 18 4.23 3.63 12.19
CA ASP A 18 4.95 4.48 13.15
C ASP A 18 6.13 3.78 13.82
N LYS A 19 5.94 2.58 14.34
CA LYS A 19 7.02 1.89 15.07
C LYS A 19 8.04 1.24 14.16
N LEU A 20 7.65 0.87 12.96
CA LEU A 20 8.55 0.25 11.99
C LEU A 20 9.42 1.28 11.29
N ILE A 21 8.85 2.43 10.94
CA ILE A 21 9.56 3.49 10.21
C ILE A 21 10.70 4.09 11.04
N LYS A 22 10.57 4.12 12.36
CA LYS A 22 11.58 4.68 13.26
C LYS A 22 12.92 3.94 13.18
N LYS A 23 12.92 2.70 12.73
CA LYS A 23 14.13 1.87 12.63
C LYS A 23 14.85 2.01 11.30
N ILE A 24 14.33 2.82 10.39
CA ILE A 24 14.90 3.00 9.05
C ILE A 24 15.75 4.25 9.03
N GLU A 25 17.03 4.11 8.61
CA GLU A 25 17.99 5.22 8.59
C GLU A 25 17.54 6.38 7.71
N ASN A 26 17.12 6.10 6.50
CA ASN A 26 16.73 7.12 5.53
C ASN A 26 15.21 7.27 5.47
N LYS A 27 14.57 7.33 6.64
CA LYS A 27 13.11 7.38 6.72
C LYS A 27 12.50 8.57 6.00
N ASP A 28 13.16 9.73 6.03
CA ASP A 28 12.63 10.92 5.37
C ASP A 28 12.57 10.75 3.85
N VAL A 29 13.58 10.12 3.25
CA VAL A 29 13.59 9.80 1.83
C VAL A 29 12.47 8.81 1.51
N LEU A 30 12.32 7.78 2.33
CA LEU A 30 11.25 6.78 2.15
C LEU A 30 9.88 7.43 2.26
N ILE A 31 9.66 8.25 3.28
CA ILE A 31 8.37 8.92 3.50
C ILE A 31 8.05 9.84 2.32
N ASN A 32 9.00 10.66 1.90
CA ASN A 32 8.78 11.58 0.78
C ASN A 32 8.49 10.83 -0.52
N SER A 33 9.20 9.74 -0.76
CA SER A 33 8.98 8.92 -1.95
C SER A 33 7.61 8.25 -1.92
N ALA A 34 7.20 7.75 -0.76
CA ALA A 34 5.91 7.11 -0.60
C ALA A 34 4.77 8.12 -0.77
N VAL A 35 4.89 9.29 -0.18
CA VAL A 35 3.89 10.37 -0.33
C VAL A 35 3.76 10.76 -1.80
N ALA A 36 4.88 10.92 -2.50
CA ALA A 36 4.86 11.26 -3.91
C ALA A 36 4.19 10.17 -4.74
N ALA A 37 4.47 8.91 -4.45
CA ALA A 37 3.86 7.78 -5.16
C ALA A 37 2.35 7.74 -4.95
N VAL A 38 1.89 7.91 -3.71
CA VAL A 38 0.45 7.94 -3.40
C VAL A 38 -0.21 9.09 -4.16
N ASP A 39 0.37 10.27 -4.10
CA ASP A 39 -0.17 11.46 -4.75
C ASP A 39 -0.31 11.26 -6.26
N ILE A 40 0.72 10.73 -6.90
CA ILE A 40 0.70 10.46 -8.34
C ILE A 40 -0.39 9.44 -8.70
N PHE A 41 -0.47 8.34 -7.95
CA PHE A 41 -1.48 7.30 -8.24
C PHE A 41 -2.90 7.82 -8.04
N GLN A 42 -3.13 8.62 -7.00
CA GLN A 42 -4.44 9.21 -6.77
C GLN A 42 -4.79 10.25 -7.86
N HIS A 43 -3.81 11.02 -8.29
CA HIS A 43 -3.99 12.00 -9.36
C HIS A 43 -4.40 11.32 -10.68
N LEU A 44 -3.80 10.18 -10.97
CA LEU A 44 -4.11 9.39 -12.16
C LEU A 44 -5.34 8.50 -11.97
N LYS A 45 -5.97 8.54 -10.80
CA LYS A 45 -7.11 7.71 -10.43
C LYS A 45 -6.83 6.21 -10.54
N LEU A 46 -5.60 5.83 -10.21
CA LEU A 46 -5.18 4.44 -10.17
C LEU A 46 -5.39 3.86 -8.78
N PRO A 47 -5.66 2.54 -8.68
CA PRO A 47 -5.92 1.93 -7.37
C PRO A 47 -4.72 2.02 -6.43
N VAL A 48 -5.00 2.26 -5.15
CA VAL A 48 -4.02 2.24 -4.07
C VAL A 48 -4.54 1.32 -2.98
N LEU A 49 -3.69 0.47 -2.47
CA LEU A 49 -4.01 -0.43 -1.37
C LEU A 49 -2.96 -0.27 -0.28
N CYS A 50 -3.37 -0.28 0.98
CA CYS A 50 -2.45 -0.15 2.12
C CYS A 50 -2.56 -1.36 3.03
N SER A 51 -1.42 -1.91 3.44
CA SER A 51 -1.39 -2.99 4.41
C SER A 51 -0.71 -2.54 5.69
N GLU A 52 -1.17 -3.07 6.82
CA GLU A 52 -0.60 -2.81 8.14
C GLU A 52 -0.30 -4.13 8.83
N GLN A 53 0.94 -4.26 9.31
CA GLN A 53 1.40 -5.43 10.05
C GLN A 53 1.07 -5.25 11.53
N TYR A 54 0.19 -6.10 12.08
CA TYR A 54 -0.15 -6.08 13.51
C TYR A 54 -0.29 -4.66 14.06
N PRO A 55 -1.29 -3.87 13.58
CA PRO A 55 -1.37 -2.44 13.94
C PRO A 55 -1.55 -2.17 15.42
N GLN A 56 -2.14 -3.12 16.18
CA GLN A 56 -2.28 -2.99 17.62
C GLN A 56 -0.93 -2.92 18.35
N GLY A 57 0.10 -3.56 17.80
CA GLY A 57 1.45 -3.56 18.38
C GLY A 57 2.43 -2.65 17.68
N LEU A 58 2.37 -2.57 16.36
CA LEU A 58 3.34 -1.83 15.54
C LEU A 58 2.88 -0.42 15.13
N GLY A 59 1.65 -0.05 15.51
CA GLY A 59 1.11 1.26 15.19
C GLY A 59 0.47 1.31 13.81
N LYS A 60 -0.13 2.44 13.52
CA LYS A 60 -0.82 2.67 12.25
C LYS A 60 0.15 3.18 11.20
N THR A 61 -0.32 3.19 9.95
CA THR A 61 0.38 3.88 8.87
C THR A 61 0.67 5.33 9.29
N ILE A 62 1.85 5.82 8.93
CA ILE A 62 2.27 7.18 9.33
C ILE A 62 1.27 8.24 8.85
N SER A 63 1.14 9.32 9.61
CA SER A 63 0.12 10.33 9.36
C SER A 63 0.23 11.00 7.99
N GLN A 64 1.45 11.23 7.51
CA GLN A 64 1.69 11.86 6.21
C GLN A 64 1.04 11.09 5.06
N ILE A 65 1.05 9.76 5.16
CA ILE A 65 0.44 8.89 4.16
C ILE A 65 -1.05 8.71 4.47
N ASP A 66 -1.37 8.49 5.73
CA ASP A 66 -2.74 8.20 6.16
C ASP A 66 -3.72 9.31 5.77
N LEU A 67 -3.32 10.57 5.89
CA LEU A 67 -4.16 11.69 5.49
C LEU A 67 -4.50 11.65 4.00
N LEU A 68 -3.55 11.26 3.16
CA LEU A 68 -3.79 11.11 1.72
C LEU A 68 -4.74 9.94 1.43
N LEU A 69 -4.59 8.84 2.16
CA LEU A 69 -5.43 7.66 1.99
C LEU A 69 -6.87 7.92 2.40
N GLU A 70 -7.07 8.69 3.46
CA GLU A 70 -8.41 9.03 3.94
C GLU A 70 -9.21 9.84 2.93
N LYS A 71 -8.57 10.75 2.21
CA LYS A 71 -9.23 11.58 1.19
C LYS A 71 -9.90 10.72 0.12
N GLU A 72 -9.26 9.63 -0.27
CA GLU A 72 -9.74 8.77 -1.34
C GLU A 72 -10.39 7.49 -0.82
N LYS A 73 -10.58 7.40 0.49
CA LYS A 73 -11.18 6.23 1.16
C LYS A 73 -10.47 4.93 0.77
N VAL A 74 -9.16 4.95 0.79
CA VAL A 74 -8.34 3.80 0.44
C VAL A 74 -8.53 2.68 1.45
N LEU A 75 -8.68 1.46 0.96
CA LEU A 75 -8.85 0.28 1.78
C LEU A 75 -7.52 -0.09 2.46
N LYS A 76 -7.59 -0.33 3.76
CA LYS A 76 -6.46 -0.82 4.54
C LYS A 76 -6.73 -2.27 4.95
N ILE A 77 -5.71 -3.11 4.85
CA ILE A 77 -5.80 -4.50 5.29
C ILE A 77 -4.78 -4.73 6.39
N SER A 78 -5.22 -5.40 7.46
CA SER A 78 -4.35 -5.80 8.57
C SER A 78 -3.88 -7.21 8.34
N LYS A 79 -2.62 -7.48 8.67
CA LYS A 79 -2.04 -8.81 8.52
C LYS A 79 -1.19 -9.17 9.72
N THR A 80 -1.09 -10.46 9.98
CA THR A 80 -0.23 -11.00 11.03
C THR A 80 1.00 -11.69 10.44
N SER A 81 1.02 -11.89 9.12
CA SER A 81 2.17 -12.41 8.38
C SER A 81 2.82 -11.29 7.58
N PHE A 82 4.05 -11.51 7.12
CA PHE A 82 4.76 -10.51 6.33
C PHE A 82 4.26 -10.39 4.90
N SER A 83 3.49 -11.37 4.41
CA SER A 83 2.96 -11.35 3.05
C SER A 83 1.51 -10.85 3.04
N CYS A 84 1.19 -9.94 2.13
CA CYS A 84 -0.19 -9.49 1.91
C CYS A 84 -1.09 -10.62 1.41
N CYS A 85 -0.52 -11.67 0.86
CA CYS A 85 -1.26 -12.85 0.41
C CYS A 85 -1.30 -13.96 1.47
N GLY A 86 -0.92 -13.63 2.72
CA GLY A 86 -0.89 -14.60 3.82
C GLY A 86 -2.24 -14.91 4.45
N SER A 87 -3.30 -14.17 4.12
CA SER A 87 -4.66 -14.44 4.60
C SER A 87 -5.63 -14.48 3.45
N ASP A 88 -6.71 -15.23 3.61
CA ASP A 88 -7.75 -15.35 2.58
C ASP A 88 -8.40 -13.99 2.28
N GLU A 89 -8.62 -13.19 3.31
CA GLU A 89 -9.20 -11.86 3.15
C GLU A 89 -8.31 -10.95 2.30
N ASN A 90 -7.01 -10.96 2.57
CA ASN A 90 -6.06 -10.16 1.80
C ASN A 90 -5.98 -10.63 0.36
N VAL A 91 -5.98 -11.93 0.13
CA VAL A 91 -5.97 -12.51 -1.21
C VAL A 91 -7.22 -12.08 -1.98
N LYS A 92 -8.39 -12.13 -1.34
CA LYS A 92 -9.64 -11.70 -1.98
C LYS A 92 -9.59 -10.23 -2.36
N THR A 93 -9.08 -9.39 -1.47
CA THR A 93 -8.97 -7.95 -1.72
C THR A 93 -8.04 -7.67 -2.90
N ILE A 94 -6.87 -8.30 -2.91
CA ILE A 94 -5.90 -8.12 -3.99
C ILE A 94 -6.45 -8.66 -5.31
N ASN A 95 -7.13 -9.79 -5.29
CA ASN A 95 -7.75 -10.34 -6.50
C ASN A 95 -8.87 -9.46 -7.04
N SER A 96 -9.58 -8.74 -6.17
CA SER A 96 -10.57 -7.76 -6.60
C SER A 96 -9.93 -6.63 -7.40
N LEU A 97 -8.77 -6.14 -6.94
CA LEU A 97 -7.99 -5.14 -7.68
C LEU A 97 -7.43 -5.71 -8.98
N LYS A 98 -6.99 -6.96 -8.95
CA LYS A 98 -6.49 -7.67 -10.11
C LYS A 98 -7.51 -7.73 -11.25
N LYS A 99 -8.78 -7.94 -10.92
CA LYS A 99 -9.85 -7.93 -11.92
C LYS A 99 -9.99 -6.59 -12.62
N LYS A 100 -9.68 -5.49 -11.92
CA LYS A 100 -9.73 -4.15 -12.48
C LYS A 100 -8.49 -3.83 -13.32
N THR A 101 -7.34 -4.33 -12.90
CA THR A 101 -6.04 -3.96 -13.50
C THR A 101 -5.46 -5.02 -14.41
N GLY A 102 -5.94 -6.27 -14.32
CA GLY A 102 -5.37 -7.39 -15.05
C GLY A 102 -4.08 -7.95 -14.47
N ASN A 103 -3.62 -7.43 -13.33
CA ASN A 103 -2.38 -7.88 -12.69
C ASN A 103 -2.59 -9.14 -11.86
N ASN A 104 -1.52 -9.94 -11.73
CA ASN A 104 -1.51 -11.10 -10.85
C ASN A 104 -1.11 -10.68 -9.44
N CYS A 105 -1.58 -11.44 -8.44
CA CYS A 105 -1.09 -11.27 -7.07
C CYS A 105 0.35 -11.78 -7.01
N TRP A 106 1.23 -10.96 -6.43
CA TRP A 106 2.61 -11.37 -6.18
C TRP A 106 3.06 -10.87 -4.80
N TYR A 107 4.12 -11.51 -4.27
CA TYR A 107 4.65 -11.20 -2.95
C TYR A 107 6.15 -11.40 -2.91
#